data_512b36eafd8683f0c6826256d1c79a56
#
_entry.id   512b36eafd8683f0c6826256d1c79a56
#
_cell.length_a   1.000
_cell.length_b   1.000
_cell.length_c   1.000
_cell.angle_alpha   90.00
_cell.angle_beta   90.00
_cell.angle_gamma   90.00
#
_symmetry.space_group_name_H-M   'P 1'
#
loop_
_entity.id
_entity.type
_entity.pdbx_description
1 polymer ?
#
loop_
_entity_poly.entity_id
_entity_poly.type
_entity_poly.pdbx_seq_one_letter_code
_entity_poly.pdbx_strand_id
1 'polypeptide(L)' 'MTPPIVVHPPSASGERRVTAHTELLGLARSAQDVFALLLGVGLKEQEIQLDDPALIEWRGGGPEEWRPAPGG' A
#
# COMPACT_ATOMS: atom_id res chain seq x y z
N MET A 1 9.88 -3.98 14.82
CA MET A 1 8.86 -2.94 14.85
C MET A 1 7.97 -3.03 13.62
N THR A 2 6.65 -2.92 13.81
CA THR A 2 5.72 -3.02 12.68
C THR A 2 5.70 -1.71 11.89
N PRO A 3 5.81 -1.75 10.57
CA PRO A 3 5.67 -0.53 9.78
C PRO A 3 4.30 0.11 9.98
N PRO A 4 4.21 1.44 9.97
CA PRO A 4 2.92 2.10 10.18
C PRO A 4 1.91 1.90 9.05
N ILE A 5 2.40 1.67 7.83
CA ILE A 5 1.55 1.51 6.66
C ILE A 5 1.59 0.07 6.19
N VAL A 6 0.43 -0.49 5.90
CA VAL A 6 0.31 -1.84 5.35
C VAL A 6 -0.50 -1.78 4.06
N VAL A 7 0.06 -2.32 2.99
CA VAL A 7 -0.64 -2.50 1.72
C VAL A 7 -1.01 -3.97 1.64
N HIS A 8 -2.30 -4.25 1.70
CA HIS A 8 -2.81 -5.63 1.76
C HIS A 8 -2.77 -6.29 0.38
N PRO A 9 -2.95 -7.61 0.30
CA PRO A 9 -2.92 -8.30 -1.00
C PRO A 9 -4.00 -7.79 -1.94
N PRO A 10 -3.75 -7.84 -3.26
CA PRO A 10 -4.75 -7.37 -4.23
C PRO A 10 -5.99 -8.25 -4.24
N SER A 11 -7.14 -7.61 -4.40
CA SER A 11 -8.41 -8.30 -4.57
C SER A 11 -8.59 -8.74 -6.02
N ALA A 12 -9.65 -9.50 -6.28
CA ALA A 12 -9.95 -9.95 -7.64
C ALA A 12 -10.16 -8.78 -8.61
N SER A 13 -10.56 -7.63 -8.11
CA SER A 13 -10.78 -6.44 -8.95
C SER A 13 -9.51 -5.59 -9.12
N GLY A 14 -8.40 -6.02 -8.55
CA GLY A 14 -7.14 -5.29 -8.70
C GLY A 14 -6.94 -4.15 -7.73
N GLU A 15 -7.72 -4.13 -6.67
CA GLU A 15 -7.59 -3.10 -5.63
C GLU A 15 -6.87 -3.67 -4.43
N ARG A 16 -6.06 -2.84 -3.79
CA ARG A 16 -5.36 -3.21 -2.55
C ARG A 16 -5.76 -2.22 -1.46
N ARG A 17 -6.11 -2.76 -0.30
CA ARG A 17 -6.40 -1.92 0.85
C ARG A 17 -5.11 -1.35 1.43
N VAL A 18 -5.15 -0.08 1.78
CA VAL A 18 -4.02 0.58 2.42
C VAL A 18 -4.47 1.02 3.80
N THR A 19 -3.78 0.53 4.82
CA THR A 19 -4.12 0.84 6.21
C THR A 19 -2.94 1.49 6.92
N ALA A 20 -3.25 2.35 7.89
CA ALA A 20 -2.26 2.91 8.80
C ALA A 20 -2.65 2.42 10.19
N HIS A 21 -1.82 1.57 10.78
CA HIS A 21 -2.14 0.87 12.02
C HIS A 21 -3.42 0.05 11.81
N THR A 22 -4.53 0.42 12.43
CA THR A 22 -5.80 -0.29 12.26
C THR A 22 -6.80 0.50 11.42
N GLU A 23 -6.40 1.65 10.91
CA GLU A 23 -7.31 2.54 10.18
C GLU A 23 -7.15 2.38 8.68
N LEU A 24 -8.27 2.20 7.99
CA LEU A 24 -8.26 2.12 6.54
C LEU A 24 -8.08 3.51 5.95
N LEU A 25 -7.02 3.69 5.15
CA LEU A 25 -6.79 4.94 4.45
C LEU A 25 -7.56 5.00 3.14
N GLY A 26 -7.69 3.86 2.47
CA GLY A 26 -8.40 3.81 1.22
C GLY A 26 -8.01 2.60 0.40
N LEU A 27 -8.50 2.56 -0.83
CA LEU A 27 -8.18 1.52 -1.80
C LEU A 27 -7.27 2.09 -2.87
N ALA A 28 -6.24 1.33 -3.22
CA ALA A 28 -5.30 1.73 -4.25
C ALA A 28 -5.34 0.76 -5.41
N ARG A 29 -5.16 1.24 -6.61
CA ARG A 29 -5.08 0.43 -7.83
C ARG A 29 -3.73 0.50 -8.48
N SER A 30 -2.83 1.30 -7.92
CA SER A 30 -1.48 1.49 -8.43
C SER A 30 -0.59 2.03 -7.32
N ALA A 31 0.71 1.99 -7.55
CA ALA A 31 1.66 2.59 -6.60
C ALA A 31 1.42 4.08 -6.44
N GLN A 32 1.01 4.75 -7.52
CA GLN A 32 0.67 6.18 -7.48
C GLN A 32 -0.47 6.46 -6.51
N ASP A 33 -1.47 5.57 -6.48
CA ASP A 33 -2.59 5.73 -5.56
C ASP A 33 -2.14 5.60 -4.11
N VAL A 34 -1.22 4.66 -3.84
CA VAL A 34 -0.67 4.53 -2.49
C VAL A 34 0.03 5.82 -2.09
N PHE A 35 0.83 6.37 -2.98
CA PHE A 35 1.52 7.63 -2.74
C PHE A 35 0.53 8.75 -2.42
N ALA A 36 -0.55 8.85 -3.21
CA ALA A 36 -1.57 9.87 -3.02
C ALA A 36 -2.28 9.72 -1.67
N LEU A 37 -2.57 8.47 -1.26
CA LEU A 37 -3.20 8.23 0.03
C LEU A 37 -2.30 8.67 1.19
N LEU A 38 -1.00 8.42 1.07
CA LEU A 38 -0.05 8.81 2.09
C LEU A 38 0.11 10.33 2.18
N LEU A 39 0.09 11.02 1.05
CA LEU A 39 0.06 12.48 1.05
C LEU A 39 -1.20 12.99 1.74
N GLY A 40 -2.33 12.33 1.50
CA GLY A 40 -3.60 12.72 2.07
C GLY A 40 -3.65 12.63 3.59
N VAL A 41 -2.84 11.77 4.20
CA VAL A 41 -2.81 11.66 5.67
C VAL A 41 -1.71 12.53 6.30
N GLY A 42 -1.05 13.36 5.51
CA GLY A 42 -0.13 14.35 6.05
C GLY A 42 1.34 14.04 5.92
N LEU A 43 1.69 12.94 5.26
CA LEU A 43 3.10 12.67 4.99
C LEU A 43 3.58 13.59 3.88
N LYS A 44 4.83 14.02 3.99
CA LYS A 44 5.42 14.86 2.96
C LYS A 44 5.99 14.00 1.84
N GLU A 45 6.02 14.55 0.63
CA GLU A 45 6.50 13.85 -0.53
C GLU A 45 7.89 13.23 -0.30
N GLN A 46 8.80 13.98 0.32
CA GLN A 46 10.15 13.49 0.57
C GLN A 46 10.22 12.41 1.66
N GLU A 47 9.15 12.24 2.42
CA GLU A 47 9.08 11.21 3.45
C GLU A 47 8.54 9.89 2.90
N ILE A 48 7.92 9.91 1.72
CA ILE A 48 7.26 8.75 1.16
C ILE A 48 8.19 8.01 0.22
N GLN A 49 8.72 6.88 0.69
CA GLN A 49 9.51 5.99 -0.14
C GLN A 49 8.80 4.65 -0.18
N LEU A 50 8.27 4.32 -1.33
CA LEU A 50 7.41 3.14 -1.48
C LEU A 50 8.16 1.82 -1.30
N ASP A 51 9.47 1.84 -1.46
CA ASP A 51 10.31 0.65 -1.26
C ASP A 51 10.93 0.57 0.13
N ASP A 52 10.56 1.46 1.04
CA ASP A 52 11.12 1.47 2.39
C ASP A 52 10.34 0.51 3.29
N PRO A 53 10.94 -0.63 3.69
CA PRO A 53 10.24 -1.60 4.53
C PRO A 53 9.96 -1.09 5.95
N ALA A 54 10.63 -0.02 6.37
CA ALA A 54 10.33 0.58 7.67
C ALA A 54 9.07 1.45 7.63
N LEU A 55 8.68 1.89 6.43
CA LEU A 55 7.49 2.71 6.26
C LEU A 55 6.28 1.88 5.84
N ILE A 56 6.45 0.99 4.87
CA ILE A 56 5.35 0.24 4.27
C ILE A 56 5.64 -1.25 4.27
N GLU A 57 4.68 -2.02 4.76
CA GLU A 57 4.71 -3.46 4.64
C GLU A 57 3.82 -3.85 3.46
N TRP A 58 4.42 -4.46 2.44
CA TRP A 58 3.68 -4.92 1.28
C TRP A 58 3.35 -6.39 1.48
N ARG A 59 2.07 -6.70 1.58
CA ARG A 59 1.60 -8.09 1.77
C ARG A 59 1.01 -8.60 0.48
N GLY A 60 1.45 -9.80 0.06
CA GLY A 60 0.93 -10.41 -1.15
C GLY A 60 1.54 -9.86 -2.42
N GLY A 61 2.75 -9.34 -2.34
CA GLY A 61 3.47 -8.79 -3.49
C GLY A 61 3.83 -7.33 -3.30
N GLY A 62 4.84 -6.89 -4.02
CA GLY A 62 5.35 -5.53 -3.92
C GLY A 62 4.53 -4.48 -4.64
N PRO A 63 5.12 -3.29 -4.87
CA PRO A 63 4.39 -2.18 -5.49
C PRO A 63 4.00 -2.37 -6.94
N GLU A 64 4.44 -3.46 -7.57
CA GLU A 64 4.09 -3.77 -8.95
C GLU A 64 2.94 -4.78 -9.07
N GLU A 65 2.55 -5.38 -7.97
CA GLU A 65 1.56 -6.45 -7.96
C GLU A 65 0.17 -5.90 -7.68
N TRP A 66 -0.65 -5.82 -8.70
CA TRP A 66 -2.00 -5.29 -8.59
C TRP A 66 -3.08 -6.28 -9.02
N ARG A 67 -2.67 -7.53 -9.28
CA ARG A 67 -3.57 -8.61 -9.62
C ARG A 67 -3.35 -9.79 -8.68
N PRO A 68 -4.40 -10.56 -8.38
CA PRO A 68 -4.21 -11.79 -7.61
C PRO A 68 -3.23 -12.71 -8.33
N ALA A 69 -2.53 -13.55 -7.55
CA ALA A 69 -1.57 -14.48 -8.13
C ALA A 69 -2.28 -15.42 -9.13
N PRO A 70 -1.71 -15.63 -10.34
CA PRO A 70 -2.32 -16.52 -11.32
C PRO A 70 -2.35 -17.96 -10.81
N GLY A 71 -3.44 -18.67 -11.10
CA GLY A 71 -3.62 -20.05 -10.70
C GLY A 71 -3.89 -20.25 -9.23
N GLY A 72 -3.96 -19.15 -8.48
CA GLY A 72 -4.18 -19.21 -7.03
C GLY A 72 -5.63 -19.29 -6.68
#